data_6856e11d3b0c9cd35e7b1d59b521f767
#
_entry.id   6856e11d3b0c9cd35e7b1d59b521f767
#
_cell.length_a   1.000
_cell.length_b   1.000
_cell.length_c   1.000
_cell.angle_alpha   90.00
_cell.angle_beta   90.00
_cell.angle_gamma   90.00
#
_symmetry.space_group_name_H-M   'P 1'
#
loop_
_entity.id
_entity.type
_entity.pdbx_description
1 polymer ?
#
loop_
_entity_poly.entity_id
_entity_poly.type
_entity_poly.pdbx_seq_one_letter_code
_entity_poly.pdbx_strand_id
1 'polypeptide(L)'
;MGPKSARVYRTIREWVASGKLQPGEKLPSERTLEKDLDIGRTQLRTVLAKLVAEKVLESYARSSYRVPSHDVSIERPDDLEPWQIHGERTVYDNRWVKLTLVDVEPPGVERFEHHVVRLHHVSIAAVLDDQDRVLMLWRYRFVADKWGWELPGGIVDEGEDARATALREVEEETGWRPDSLDHVVTFQPMIGMVDSPHAIYVGKGAQHVGDPTDIEEAGHVAWVPLSDIPGLMARGELMGAGTLVALLHVLASRGEGAPTASV
;
A
#
# COMPACT_ATOMS: atom_id res chain seq x y z
N MET A 1 -25.86 16.12 -21.76
CA MET A 1 -24.61 16.74 -22.23
C MET A 1 -24.46 16.48 -23.73
N GLY A 2 -24.24 17.51 -24.54
CA GLY A 2 -24.05 17.36 -25.99
C GLY A 2 -22.73 16.69 -26.35
N PRO A 3 -22.53 16.21 -27.60
CA PRO A 3 -21.33 15.44 -27.98
C PRO A 3 -20.01 16.14 -27.71
N LYS A 4 -19.89 17.46 -27.98
CA LYS A 4 -18.68 18.25 -27.68
C LYS A 4 -18.40 18.31 -26.18
N SER A 5 -19.39 18.56 -25.34
CA SER A 5 -19.24 18.59 -23.88
C SER A 5 -18.88 17.23 -23.31
N ALA A 6 -19.42 16.14 -23.86
CA ALA A 6 -19.07 14.77 -23.43
C ALA A 6 -17.63 14.41 -23.79
N ARG A 7 -17.13 14.86 -24.94
CA ARG A 7 -15.71 14.71 -25.31
C ARG A 7 -14.80 15.45 -24.31
N VAL A 8 -15.05 16.73 -24.11
CA VAL A 8 -14.24 17.57 -23.21
C VAL A 8 -14.24 17.04 -21.76
N TYR A 9 -15.40 16.57 -21.28
CA TYR A 9 -15.51 15.93 -19.97
C TYR A 9 -14.59 14.71 -19.84
N ARG A 10 -14.59 13.83 -20.85
CA ARG A 10 -13.70 12.65 -20.86
C ARG A 10 -12.23 13.05 -20.94
N THR A 11 -11.88 13.97 -21.82
CA THR A 11 -10.52 14.46 -21.99
C THR A 11 -9.93 15.01 -20.68
N ILE A 12 -10.69 15.83 -19.93
CA ILE A 12 -10.19 16.37 -18.66
C ILE A 12 -10.05 15.25 -17.60
N ARG A 13 -10.99 14.31 -17.54
CA ARG A 13 -10.86 13.14 -16.66
C ARG A 13 -9.64 12.28 -16.99
N GLU A 14 -9.38 12.07 -18.27
CA GLU A 14 -8.18 11.37 -18.75
C GLU A 14 -6.89 12.11 -18.37
N TRP A 15 -6.88 13.45 -18.43
CA TRP A 15 -5.71 14.23 -17.98
C TRP A 15 -5.42 14.06 -16.48
N VAL A 16 -6.47 13.99 -15.67
CA VAL A 16 -6.33 13.72 -14.24
C VAL A 16 -5.93 12.27 -13.99
N ALA A 17 -6.61 11.31 -14.62
CA ALA A 17 -6.36 9.88 -14.41
C ALA A 17 -4.99 9.43 -14.95
N SER A 18 -4.46 10.06 -16.01
CA SER A 18 -3.14 9.77 -16.59
C SER A 18 -2.00 10.55 -15.92
N GLY A 19 -2.30 11.38 -14.91
CA GLY A 19 -1.29 12.22 -14.27
C GLY A 19 -0.77 13.38 -15.15
N LYS A 20 -1.37 13.64 -16.30
CA LYS A 20 -1.07 14.83 -17.11
C LYS A 20 -1.40 16.13 -16.37
N LEU A 21 -2.37 16.08 -15.45
CA LEU A 21 -2.65 17.09 -14.45
C LEU A 21 -2.45 16.46 -13.08
N GLN A 22 -1.44 16.93 -12.36
CA GLN A 22 -1.06 16.43 -11.04
C GLN A 22 -2.00 16.91 -9.94
N PRO A 23 -2.15 16.19 -8.81
CA PRO A 23 -2.83 16.71 -7.63
C PRO A 23 -2.29 18.10 -7.22
N GLY A 24 -3.18 19.05 -6.95
CA GLY A 24 -2.86 20.45 -6.68
C GLY A 24 -2.57 21.31 -7.92
N GLU A 25 -2.37 20.71 -9.09
CA GLU A 25 -2.07 21.44 -10.31
C GLU A 25 -3.29 22.22 -10.83
N LYS A 26 -3.02 23.45 -11.30
CA LYS A 26 -4.03 24.34 -11.84
C LYS A 26 -4.35 23.96 -13.27
N LEU A 27 -5.64 23.90 -13.61
CA LEU A 27 -6.06 23.80 -15.00
C LEU A 27 -5.66 25.07 -15.77
N PRO A 28 -5.40 24.95 -17.09
CA PRO A 28 -5.30 26.10 -17.96
C PRO A 28 -6.55 27.00 -17.84
N SER A 29 -6.37 28.30 -18.13
CA SER A 29 -7.49 29.25 -18.05
C SER A 29 -8.70 28.81 -18.92
N GLU A 30 -9.93 29.19 -18.51
CA GLU A 30 -11.12 28.93 -19.33
C GLU A 30 -10.90 29.31 -20.81
N ARG A 31 -10.26 30.48 -21.06
CA ARG A 31 -9.95 30.95 -22.41
C ARG A 31 -9.00 30.03 -23.18
N THR A 32 -8.02 29.48 -22.51
CA THR A 32 -7.10 28.48 -23.09
C THR A 32 -7.83 27.18 -23.40
N LEU A 33 -8.62 26.69 -22.44
CA LEU A 33 -9.43 25.46 -22.61
C LEU A 33 -10.48 25.60 -23.72
N GLU A 34 -11.15 26.76 -23.85
CA GLU A 34 -12.08 27.04 -24.95
C GLU A 34 -11.42 26.85 -26.32
N LYS A 35 -10.19 27.38 -26.46
CA LYS A 35 -9.39 27.29 -27.68
C LYS A 35 -8.89 25.88 -27.95
N ASP A 36 -8.25 25.28 -26.96
CA ASP A 36 -7.53 24.00 -27.12
C ASP A 36 -8.48 22.82 -27.28
N LEU A 37 -9.66 22.89 -26.65
CA LEU A 37 -10.68 21.84 -26.69
C LEU A 37 -11.81 22.11 -27.68
N ASP A 38 -11.79 23.23 -28.44
CA ASP A 38 -12.80 23.65 -29.36
C ASP A 38 -14.25 23.59 -28.77
N ILE A 39 -14.44 24.26 -27.64
CA ILE A 39 -15.72 24.27 -26.93
C ILE A 39 -16.14 25.70 -26.55
N GLY A 40 -17.43 26.00 -26.65
CA GLY A 40 -17.94 27.30 -26.22
C GLY A 40 -17.94 27.47 -24.70
N ARG A 41 -17.74 28.72 -24.24
CA ARG A 41 -17.60 29.09 -22.83
C ARG A 41 -18.70 28.55 -21.91
N THR A 42 -19.94 28.66 -22.31
CA THR A 42 -21.11 28.18 -21.54
C THR A 42 -21.05 26.65 -21.37
N GLN A 43 -20.72 25.94 -22.45
CA GLN A 43 -20.60 24.50 -22.44
C GLN A 43 -19.43 24.05 -21.59
N LEU A 44 -18.27 24.72 -21.69
CA LEU A 44 -17.08 24.44 -20.85
C LEU A 44 -17.42 24.59 -19.36
N ARG A 45 -18.08 25.68 -18.97
CA ARG A 45 -18.49 25.91 -17.58
C ARG A 45 -19.42 24.82 -17.04
N THR A 46 -20.34 24.35 -17.88
CA THR A 46 -21.22 23.23 -17.50
C THR A 46 -20.39 21.93 -17.26
N VAL A 47 -19.37 21.68 -18.09
CA VAL A 47 -18.46 20.53 -17.91
C VAL A 47 -17.64 20.69 -16.64
N LEU A 48 -17.03 21.85 -16.42
CA LEU A 48 -16.21 22.11 -15.23
C LEU A 48 -17.04 22.03 -13.94
N ALA A 49 -18.25 22.59 -13.94
CA ALA A 49 -19.16 22.47 -12.79
C ALA A 49 -19.51 21.01 -12.47
N LYS A 50 -19.69 20.17 -13.50
CA LYS A 50 -19.93 18.74 -13.31
C LYS A 50 -18.69 18.03 -12.73
N LEU A 51 -17.50 18.31 -13.23
CA LEU A 51 -16.25 17.76 -12.72
C LEU A 51 -15.98 18.18 -11.26
N VAL A 52 -16.37 19.39 -10.89
CA VAL A 52 -16.31 19.86 -9.49
C VAL A 52 -17.34 19.12 -8.62
N ALA A 53 -18.57 18.94 -9.09
CA ALA A 53 -19.60 18.19 -8.37
C ALA A 53 -19.18 16.71 -8.12
N GLU A 54 -18.43 16.13 -9.05
CA GLU A 54 -17.86 14.77 -8.96
C GLU A 54 -16.52 14.71 -8.22
N LYS A 55 -16.05 15.84 -7.66
CA LYS A 55 -14.76 15.95 -6.96
C LYS A 55 -13.52 15.59 -7.80
N VAL A 56 -13.64 15.56 -9.11
CA VAL A 56 -12.50 15.41 -10.04
C VAL A 56 -11.69 16.70 -10.10
N LEU A 57 -12.34 17.83 -9.91
CA LEU A 57 -11.74 19.17 -9.83
C LEU A 57 -12.27 19.90 -8.60
N GLU A 58 -11.54 20.92 -8.15
CA GLU A 58 -12.01 21.88 -7.17
C GLU A 58 -11.89 23.32 -7.71
N SER A 59 -12.84 24.18 -7.31
CA SER A 59 -12.77 25.61 -7.60
C SER A 59 -12.08 26.31 -6.43
N TYR A 60 -10.96 27.02 -6.67
CA TYR A 60 -10.22 27.72 -5.63
C TYR A 60 -10.23 29.25 -5.78
N ALA A 61 -10.66 29.77 -6.93
CA ALA A 61 -10.86 31.20 -7.18
C ALA A 61 -11.90 31.39 -8.28
N ARG A 62 -12.32 32.65 -8.51
CA ARG A 62 -13.30 32.98 -9.57
C ARG A 62 -12.82 32.47 -10.93
N SER A 63 -13.50 31.49 -11.52
CA SER A 63 -13.18 30.87 -12.80
C SER A 63 -11.82 30.17 -12.86
N SER A 64 -11.31 29.70 -11.73
CA SER A 64 -10.06 28.94 -11.63
C SER A 64 -10.29 27.59 -10.98
N TYR A 65 -9.74 26.55 -11.58
CA TYR A 65 -9.93 25.17 -11.19
C TYR A 65 -8.57 24.49 -11.03
N ARG A 66 -8.49 23.53 -10.12
CA ARG A 66 -7.33 22.66 -9.96
C ARG A 66 -7.75 21.23 -9.67
N VAL A 67 -6.85 20.29 -9.86
CA VAL A 67 -7.02 18.93 -9.36
C VAL A 67 -6.99 18.98 -7.84
N PRO A 68 -7.93 18.36 -7.11
CA PRO A 68 -7.85 18.31 -5.65
C PRO A 68 -6.48 17.80 -5.20
N SER A 69 -5.81 18.52 -4.33
CA SER A 69 -4.64 18.00 -3.66
C SER A 69 -5.13 17.07 -2.56
N HIS A 70 -4.67 15.83 -2.55
CA HIS A 70 -4.85 14.94 -1.41
C HIS A 70 -3.89 15.29 -0.27
N ASP A 71 -3.35 16.51 -0.30
CA ASP A 71 -2.59 17.04 0.82
C ASP A 71 -3.57 17.37 1.95
N VAL A 72 -4.06 16.32 2.58
CA VAL A 72 -4.72 16.43 3.86
C VAL A 72 -3.58 16.76 4.84
N SER A 73 -3.31 18.05 5.01
CA SER A 73 -2.53 18.52 6.15
C SER A 73 -3.33 18.19 7.41
N ILE A 74 -3.15 16.98 7.90
CA ILE A 74 -3.65 16.60 9.22
C ILE A 74 -2.79 17.42 10.20
N GLU A 75 -3.38 18.46 10.78
CA GLU A 75 -2.75 19.20 11.87
C GLU A 75 -2.50 18.19 13.00
N ARG A 76 -1.24 17.99 13.32
CA ARG A 76 -0.83 17.20 14.48
C ARG A 76 -0.69 18.17 15.64
N PRO A 77 -1.31 17.89 16.79
CA PRO A 77 -1.05 18.71 17.98
C PRO A 77 0.43 18.62 18.33
N ASP A 78 1.10 19.77 18.45
CA ASP A 78 2.53 19.85 18.78
C ASP A 78 2.78 19.76 20.30
N ASP A 79 1.71 19.74 21.10
CA ASP A 79 1.73 19.78 22.58
C ASP A 79 1.52 18.40 23.23
N LEU A 80 1.49 17.31 22.44
CA LEU A 80 1.35 15.97 22.98
C LEU A 80 2.69 15.44 23.52
N GLU A 81 2.68 15.02 24.79
CA GLU A 81 3.85 14.43 25.42
C GLU A 81 3.88 12.91 25.20
N PRO A 82 5.07 12.32 24.90
CA PRO A 82 5.21 10.87 24.82
C PRO A 82 5.11 10.24 26.22
N TRP A 83 4.75 8.95 26.24
CA TRP A 83 4.81 8.18 27.48
C TRP A 83 6.24 8.08 28.00
N GLN A 84 6.41 8.18 29.32
CA GLN A 84 7.71 7.94 29.94
C GLN A 84 7.92 6.44 30.12
N ILE A 85 9.15 5.98 29.83
CA ILE A 85 9.57 4.58 30.04
C ILE A 85 10.55 4.57 31.20
N HIS A 86 10.19 3.88 32.27
CA HIS A 86 10.99 3.81 33.49
C HIS A 86 11.91 2.57 33.55
N GLY A 87 11.61 1.57 32.73
CA GLY A 87 12.41 0.35 32.63
C GLY A 87 11.66 -0.78 31.94
N GLU A 88 12.35 -1.89 31.76
CA GLU A 88 11.71 -3.13 31.29
C GLU A 88 12.34 -4.35 31.94
N ARG A 89 11.57 -5.41 32.09
CA ARG A 89 12.03 -6.72 32.54
C ARG A 89 11.54 -7.83 31.63
N THR A 90 12.41 -8.76 31.30
CA THR A 90 12.09 -9.92 30.49
C THR A 90 11.34 -10.96 31.31
N VAL A 91 10.20 -11.44 30.77
CA VAL A 91 9.39 -12.53 31.33
C VAL A 91 9.70 -13.85 30.66
N TYR A 92 9.90 -13.83 29.34
CA TYR A 92 10.22 -14.99 28.53
C TYR A 92 11.10 -14.58 27.36
N ASP A 93 12.13 -15.37 27.05
CA ASP A 93 13.06 -15.08 25.95
C ASP A 93 13.53 -16.38 25.29
N ASN A 94 13.39 -16.43 23.97
CA ASN A 94 13.98 -17.46 23.13
C ASN A 94 14.29 -16.89 21.74
N ARG A 95 14.82 -17.72 20.84
CA ARG A 95 15.20 -17.27 19.49
C ARG A 95 14.04 -16.72 18.64
N TRP A 96 12.78 -16.99 18.97
CA TRP A 96 11.62 -16.64 18.17
C TRP A 96 10.80 -15.49 18.75
N VAL A 97 10.75 -15.39 20.08
CA VAL A 97 9.89 -14.45 20.77
C VAL A 97 10.50 -13.99 22.08
N LYS A 98 10.41 -12.70 22.34
CA LYS A 98 10.73 -12.12 23.64
C LYS A 98 9.50 -11.42 24.21
N LEU A 99 9.05 -11.85 25.40
CA LEU A 99 8.00 -11.19 26.17
C LEU A 99 8.62 -10.34 27.27
N THR A 100 8.31 -9.05 27.27
CA THR A 100 8.77 -8.10 28.28
C THR A 100 7.59 -7.42 28.97
N LEU A 101 7.81 -6.99 30.20
CA LEU A 101 6.97 -6.03 30.91
C LEU A 101 7.71 -4.71 30.93
N VAL A 102 7.14 -3.70 30.30
CA VAL A 102 7.67 -2.34 30.20
C VAL A 102 6.92 -1.47 31.17
N ASP A 103 7.66 -0.83 32.05
CA ASP A 103 7.13 0.06 33.09
C ASP A 103 6.95 1.44 32.50
N VAL A 104 5.71 1.85 32.30
CA VAL A 104 5.31 3.04 31.54
C VAL A 104 4.43 3.99 32.35
N GLU A 105 4.56 5.28 32.03
CA GLU A 105 3.76 6.35 32.63
C GLU A 105 3.24 7.27 31.50
N PRO A 106 1.97 7.12 31.09
CA PRO A 106 1.35 8.05 30.15
C PRO A 106 1.09 9.41 30.83
N PRO A 107 1.01 10.51 30.08
CA PRO A 107 0.68 11.84 30.61
C PRO A 107 -0.65 11.81 31.38
N GLY A 108 -0.63 12.19 32.65
CA GLY A 108 -1.82 12.25 33.50
C GLY A 108 -2.45 10.92 33.92
N VAL A 109 -1.76 9.80 33.69
CA VAL A 109 -2.20 8.45 34.05
C VAL A 109 -1.19 7.83 35.05
N GLU A 110 -1.68 7.01 35.99
CA GLU A 110 -0.81 6.30 36.92
C GLU A 110 0.11 5.32 36.16
N ARG A 111 1.32 5.17 36.63
CA ARG A 111 2.33 4.26 36.15
C ARG A 111 1.90 2.79 36.26
N PHE A 112 2.16 2.00 35.20
CA PHE A 112 1.81 0.57 35.15
C PHE A 112 2.78 -0.23 34.28
N GLU A 113 2.78 -1.56 34.44
CA GLU A 113 3.53 -2.47 33.56
C GLU A 113 2.71 -2.83 32.33
N HIS A 114 3.23 -2.53 31.14
CA HIS A 114 2.65 -2.89 29.85
C HIS A 114 3.32 -4.13 29.25
N HIS A 115 2.53 -5.07 28.74
CA HIS A 115 3.05 -6.28 28.11
C HIS A 115 3.46 -5.99 26.67
N VAL A 116 4.71 -6.30 26.32
CA VAL A 116 5.23 -6.13 24.96
C VAL A 116 5.81 -7.46 24.46
N VAL A 117 5.36 -7.90 23.30
CA VAL A 117 5.92 -9.03 22.56
C VAL A 117 6.84 -8.48 21.49
N ARG A 118 8.14 -8.82 21.58
CA ARG A 118 9.14 -8.46 20.57
C ARG A 118 9.39 -9.65 19.67
N LEU A 119 9.16 -9.46 18.38
CA LEU A 119 9.39 -10.46 17.34
C LEU A 119 10.44 -9.93 16.35
N HIS A 120 10.86 -10.79 15.45
CA HIS A 120 11.78 -10.40 14.39
C HIS A 120 11.14 -9.41 13.40
N HIS A 121 11.99 -8.69 12.70
CA HIS A 121 11.61 -7.93 11.51
C HIS A 121 11.21 -8.92 10.41
N VAL A 122 10.15 -8.61 9.67
CA VAL A 122 9.63 -9.44 8.57
C VAL A 122 9.69 -8.66 7.27
N SER A 123 10.02 -9.35 6.19
CA SER A 123 10.02 -8.79 4.84
C SER A 123 9.05 -9.55 3.95
N ILE A 124 8.20 -8.84 3.19
CA ILE A 124 7.10 -9.41 2.40
C ILE A 124 7.10 -8.77 1.02
N ALA A 125 6.91 -9.57 -0.03
CA ALA A 125 6.93 -9.09 -1.39
C ALA A 125 5.65 -9.39 -2.18
N ALA A 126 5.07 -8.37 -2.83
CA ALA A 126 4.07 -8.52 -3.88
C ALA A 126 4.73 -8.44 -5.24
N VAL A 127 4.88 -9.57 -5.91
CA VAL A 127 5.47 -9.67 -7.25
C VAL A 127 4.36 -9.73 -8.29
N LEU A 128 4.39 -8.82 -9.26
CA LEU A 128 3.39 -8.68 -10.31
C LEU A 128 3.93 -9.14 -11.66
N ASP A 129 3.10 -9.78 -12.46
CA ASP A 129 3.41 -10.10 -13.85
C ASP A 129 2.77 -9.13 -14.86
N ASP A 130 3.07 -9.33 -16.15
CA ASP A 130 2.53 -8.52 -17.24
C ASP A 130 1.04 -8.77 -17.52
N GLN A 131 0.44 -9.78 -16.90
CA GLN A 131 -0.97 -10.14 -17.05
C GLN A 131 -1.84 -9.65 -15.90
N ASP A 132 -1.34 -8.71 -15.11
CA ASP A 132 -2.05 -8.16 -13.94
C ASP A 132 -2.36 -9.20 -12.87
N ARG A 133 -1.42 -10.14 -12.63
CA ARG A 133 -1.53 -11.14 -11.58
C ARG A 133 -0.43 -10.91 -10.54
N VAL A 134 -0.69 -11.36 -9.33
CA VAL A 134 0.26 -11.34 -8.21
C VAL A 134 0.63 -12.76 -7.81
N LEU A 135 1.90 -12.99 -7.53
CA LEU A 135 2.43 -14.27 -7.06
C LEU A 135 2.04 -14.49 -5.60
N MET A 136 1.33 -15.58 -5.33
CA MET A 136 0.81 -15.90 -4.01
C MET A 136 0.94 -17.37 -3.67
N LEU A 137 0.82 -17.67 -2.37
CA LEU A 137 0.89 -18.99 -1.77
C LEU A 137 -0.43 -19.33 -1.10
N TRP A 138 -1.04 -20.45 -1.45
CA TRP A 138 -2.17 -21.02 -0.70
C TRP A 138 -1.65 -22.01 0.32
N ARG A 139 -1.73 -21.69 1.62
CA ARG A 139 -1.19 -22.52 2.69
C ARG A 139 -2.04 -22.52 3.95
N TYR A 140 -1.83 -23.55 4.75
CA TYR A 140 -2.50 -23.70 6.04
C TYR A 140 -1.68 -23.07 7.16
N ARG A 141 -2.34 -22.26 7.98
CA ARG A 141 -1.73 -21.69 9.19
C ARG A 141 -2.40 -22.27 10.43
N PHE A 142 -1.72 -23.19 11.08
CA PHE A 142 -2.24 -23.91 12.25
C PHE A 142 -2.63 -22.99 13.41
N VAL A 143 -1.96 -21.84 13.58
CA VAL A 143 -2.28 -20.87 14.64
C VAL A 143 -3.69 -20.33 14.50
N ALA A 144 -4.15 -20.12 13.28
CA ALA A 144 -5.49 -19.64 12.96
C ALA A 144 -6.47 -20.78 12.61
N ASP A 145 -5.97 -22.03 12.51
CA ASP A 145 -6.71 -23.22 12.02
C ASP A 145 -7.39 -22.93 10.68
N LYS A 146 -6.62 -22.38 9.72
CA LYS A 146 -7.22 -21.85 8.49
C LYS A 146 -6.30 -21.98 7.28
N TRP A 147 -6.90 -22.22 6.11
CA TRP A 147 -6.30 -22.06 4.82
C TRP A 147 -6.50 -20.65 4.28
N GLY A 148 -5.51 -20.11 3.56
CA GLY A 148 -5.63 -18.83 2.91
C GLY A 148 -4.46 -18.47 2.03
N TRP A 149 -4.65 -17.39 1.28
CA TRP A 149 -3.66 -16.80 0.40
C TRP A 149 -2.75 -15.85 1.15
N GLU A 150 -1.47 -15.99 0.96
CA GLU A 150 -0.43 -15.11 1.49
C GLU A 150 0.54 -14.69 0.39
N LEU A 151 1.16 -13.55 0.58
CA LEU A 151 2.33 -13.16 -0.19
C LEU A 151 3.57 -13.85 0.37
N PRO A 152 4.57 -14.17 -0.47
CA PRO A 152 5.85 -14.70 0.02
C PRO A 152 6.57 -13.70 0.92
N GLY A 153 7.23 -14.21 1.94
CA GLY A 153 8.00 -13.40 2.87
C GLY A 153 8.35 -14.13 4.14
N GLY A 154 9.40 -13.65 4.80
CA GLY A 154 9.96 -14.28 5.98
C GLY A 154 10.70 -13.32 6.91
N ILE A 155 11.37 -13.90 7.88
CA ILE A 155 12.13 -13.20 8.90
C ILE A 155 13.43 -12.66 8.30
N VAL A 156 13.71 -11.39 8.62
CA VAL A 156 15.02 -10.76 8.31
C VAL A 156 16.04 -11.25 9.34
N ASP A 157 17.03 -11.99 8.89
CA ASP A 157 18.10 -12.48 9.73
C ASP A 157 18.97 -11.33 10.26
N GLU A 158 19.68 -11.57 11.36
CA GLU A 158 20.57 -10.58 11.97
C GLU A 158 21.67 -10.16 10.97
N GLY A 159 21.69 -8.88 10.63
CA GLY A 159 22.64 -8.30 9.68
C GLY A 159 22.24 -8.45 8.20
N GLU A 160 21.11 -9.09 7.90
CA GLU A 160 20.56 -9.15 6.53
C GLU A 160 19.83 -7.84 6.19
N ASP A 161 19.88 -7.46 4.92
CA ASP A 161 19.06 -6.36 4.38
C ASP A 161 17.65 -6.85 4.07
N ALA A 162 16.63 -6.12 4.52
CA ALA A 162 15.23 -6.54 4.36
C ALA A 162 14.81 -6.75 2.89
N ARG A 163 15.41 -6.03 1.93
CA ARG A 163 15.17 -6.24 0.50
C ARG A 163 15.81 -7.54 0.02
N ALA A 164 17.01 -7.85 0.51
CA ALA A 164 17.70 -9.10 0.20
C ALA A 164 16.89 -10.28 0.73
N THR A 165 16.38 -10.19 1.97
CA THR A 165 15.45 -11.17 2.54
C THR A 165 14.23 -11.35 1.63
N ALA A 166 13.54 -10.26 1.22
CA ALA A 166 12.37 -10.34 0.35
C ALA A 166 12.66 -11.09 -0.97
N LEU A 167 13.81 -10.83 -1.60
CA LEU A 167 14.24 -11.50 -2.82
C LEU A 167 14.48 -13.00 -2.59
N ARG A 168 15.17 -13.35 -1.52
CA ARG A 168 15.47 -14.72 -1.13
C ARG A 168 14.21 -15.51 -0.82
N GLU A 169 13.31 -14.96 -0.01
CA GLU A 169 12.04 -15.62 0.38
C GLU A 169 11.12 -15.88 -0.82
N VAL A 170 11.00 -14.91 -1.74
CA VAL A 170 10.24 -15.15 -2.98
C VAL A 170 10.80 -16.35 -3.74
N GLU A 171 12.12 -16.43 -3.90
CA GLU A 171 12.75 -17.54 -4.61
C GLU A 171 12.59 -18.86 -3.86
N GLU A 172 12.87 -18.90 -2.57
CA GLU A 172 12.83 -20.10 -1.73
C GLU A 172 11.41 -20.68 -1.59
N GLU A 173 10.41 -19.83 -1.35
CA GLU A 173 9.02 -20.23 -1.17
C GLU A 173 8.27 -20.53 -2.49
N THR A 174 8.65 -19.87 -3.59
CA THR A 174 7.85 -19.94 -4.83
C THR A 174 8.57 -20.50 -6.04
N GLY A 175 9.90 -20.57 -6.03
CA GLY A 175 10.71 -20.93 -7.21
C GLY A 175 10.77 -19.82 -8.27
N TRP A 176 10.34 -18.60 -7.96
CA TRP A 176 10.39 -17.45 -8.83
C TRP A 176 11.36 -16.41 -8.30
N ARG A 177 12.22 -15.85 -9.17
CA ARG A 177 13.16 -14.78 -8.86
C ARG A 177 12.63 -13.48 -9.43
N PRO A 178 12.27 -12.48 -8.59
CA PRO A 178 11.84 -11.17 -9.06
C PRO A 178 12.96 -10.43 -9.80
N ASP A 179 12.61 -9.65 -10.83
CA ASP A 179 13.58 -8.81 -11.53
C ASP A 179 14.03 -7.61 -10.67
N SER A 180 13.09 -7.04 -9.91
CA SER A 180 13.34 -5.98 -8.92
C SER A 180 12.27 -5.94 -7.85
N LEU A 181 12.60 -5.37 -6.70
CA LEU A 181 11.68 -5.08 -5.61
C LEU A 181 11.93 -3.66 -5.10
N ASP A 182 10.88 -2.86 -5.00
CA ASP A 182 10.92 -1.51 -4.45
C ASP A 182 10.22 -1.48 -3.09
N HIS A 183 10.84 -0.81 -2.11
CA HIS A 183 10.24 -0.64 -0.79
C HIS A 183 9.03 0.29 -0.86
N VAL A 184 7.95 -0.11 -0.23
CA VAL A 184 6.69 0.65 -0.18
C VAL A 184 6.49 1.29 1.20
N VAL A 185 6.51 0.47 2.24
CA VAL A 185 6.25 0.91 3.61
C VAL A 185 6.81 -0.10 4.61
N THR A 186 7.20 0.38 5.77
CA THR A 186 7.43 -0.45 6.96
C THR A 186 6.37 -0.08 8.00
N PHE A 187 5.69 -1.07 8.55
CA PHE A 187 4.61 -0.86 9.52
C PHE A 187 4.65 -1.88 10.64
N GLN A 188 3.89 -1.61 11.71
CA GLN A 188 3.71 -2.53 12.84
C GLN A 188 2.33 -3.20 12.73
N PRO A 189 2.23 -4.54 12.67
CA PRO A 189 0.96 -5.24 12.49
C PRO A 189 0.03 -5.14 13.70
N MET A 190 0.58 -4.93 14.89
CA MET A 190 -0.19 -4.80 16.14
C MET A 190 0.51 -3.80 17.08
N ILE A 191 0.50 -2.51 16.72
CA ILE A 191 1.28 -1.44 17.35
C ILE A 191 1.06 -1.29 18.88
N GLY A 192 -0.07 -1.72 19.41
CA GLY A 192 -0.37 -1.58 20.84
C GLY A 192 0.28 -2.63 21.74
N MET A 193 0.83 -3.71 21.19
CA MET A 193 1.35 -4.83 22.01
C MET A 193 2.56 -5.53 21.40
N VAL A 194 2.68 -5.54 20.08
CA VAL A 194 3.72 -6.30 19.37
C VAL A 194 4.68 -5.35 18.68
N ASP A 195 5.96 -5.54 18.96
CA ASP A 195 7.05 -4.90 18.22
C ASP A 195 7.60 -5.91 17.21
N SER A 196 7.16 -5.78 15.97
CA SER A 196 7.50 -6.66 14.84
C SER A 196 7.40 -5.85 13.55
N PRO A 197 8.42 -5.08 13.18
CA PRO A 197 8.38 -4.28 11.95
C PRO A 197 8.20 -5.18 10.72
N HIS A 198 7.24 -4.86 9.86
CA HIS A 198 7.01 -5.54 8.59
C HIS A 198 7.35 -4.60 7.44
N ALA A 199 8.36 -4.93 6.64
CA ALA A 199 8.74 -4.20 5.44
C ALA A 199 8.03 -4.80 4.22
N ILE A 200 7.31 -3.96 3.48
CA ILE A 200 6.58 -4.34 2.27
C ILE A 200 7.36 -3.89 1.04
N TYR A 201 7.51 -4.81 0.12
CA TYR A 201 8.10 -4.59 -1.19
C TYR A 201 7.11 -4.92 -2.30
N VAL A 202 7.20 -4.19 -3.40
CA VAL A 202 6.44 -4.46 -4.63
C VAL A 202 7.43 -4.56 -5.80
N GLY A 203 7.24 -5.56 -6.66
CA GLY A 203 8.06 -5.75 -7.84
C GLY A 203 7.25 -6.10 -9.07
N LYS A 204 7.88 -5.98 -10.24
CA LYS A 204 7.31 -6.36 -11.53
C LYS A 204 8.27 -7.29 -12.26
N GLY A 205 7.69 -8.32 -12.86
CA GLY A 205 8.45 -9.34 -13.56
C GLY A 205 9.13 -10.32 -12.61
N ALA A 206 9.14 -11.58 -12.99
CA ALA A 206 9.92 -12.63 -12.33
C ALA A 206 10.23 -13.74 -13.29
N GLN A 207 11.35 -14.41 -13.06
CA GLN A 207 11.79 -15.57 -13.84
C GLN A 207 11.62 -16.82 -13.00
N HIS A 208 11.03 -17.86 -13.58
CA HIS A 208 10.96 -19.17 -12.92
C HIS A 208 12.36 -19.80 -12.93
N VAL A 209 12.91 -20.07 -11.75
CA VAL A 209 14.29 -20.54 -11.57
C VAL A 209 14.38 -21.99 -11.07
N GLY A 210 13.28 -22.58 -10.65
CA GLY A 210 13.23 -23.97 -10.16
C GLY A 210 12.00 -24.22 -9.30
N ASP A 211 11.97 -25.38 -8.64
CA ASP A 211 10.96 -25.69 -7.66
C ASP A 211 11.25 -24.95 -6.34
N PRO A 212 10.23 -24.65 -5.50
CA PRO A 212 10.44 -24.11 -4.16
C PRO A 212 11.41 -24.96 -3.35
N THR A 213 12.32 -24.34 -2.64
CA THR A 213 13.32 -25.02 -1.80
C THR A 213 12.92 -25.14 -0.35
N ASP A 214 12.05 -24.23 0.11
CA ASP A 214 11.47 -24.29 1.45
C ASP A 214 10.23 -25.19 1.46
N ILE A 215 10.45 -26.48 1.75
CA ILE A 215 9.40 -27.51 1.77
C ILE A 215 8.46 -27.36 2.97
N GLU A 216 8.95 -26.82 4.09
CA GLU A 216 8.17 -26.67 5.33
C GLU A 216 7.15 -25.53 5.23
N GLU A 217 7.48 -24.50 4.50
CA GLU A 217 6.62 -23.34 4.27
C GLU A 217 5.97 -23.34 2.87
N ALA A 218 6.33 -24.29 2.01
CA ALA A 218 5.79 -24.39 0.67
C ALA A 218 4.27 -24.65 0.70
N GLY A 219 3.53 -23.73 0.11
CA GLY A 219 2.13 -23.88 -0.20
C GLY A 219 1.91 -24.16 -1.69
N HIS A 220 0.67 -24.12 -2.13
CA HIS A 220 0.38 -24.09 -3.55
C HIS A 220 0.68 -22.71 -4.12
N VAL A 221 1.69 -22.61 -4.97
CA VAL A 221 2.10 -21.37 -5.63
C VAL A 221 1.18 -21.07 -6.82
N ALA A 222 0.66 -19.86 -6.91
CA ALA A 222 -0.16 -19.45 -8.03
C ALA A 222 0.00 -17.95 -8.35
N TRP A 223 -0.19 -17.62 -9.63
CA TRP A 223 -0.39 -16.27 -10.12
C TRP A 223 -1.87 -15.91 -10.03
N VAL A 224 -2.26 -15.12 -9.06
CA VAL A 224 -3.65 -14.74 -8.77
C VAL A 224 -3.99 -13.43 -9.47
N PRO A 225 -5.07 -13.36 -10.28
CA PRO A 225 -5.49 -12.11 -10.91
C PRO A 225 -5.79 -11.02 -9.88
N LEU A 226 -5.29 -9.81 -10.09
CA LEU A 226 -5.56 -8.70 -9.18
C LEU A 226 -7.05 -8.33 -9.12
N SER A 227 -7.82 -8.63 -10.17
CA SER A 227 -9.27 -8.49 -10.19
C SER A 227 -9.99 -9.36 -9.15
N ASP A 228 -9.39 -10.46 -8.73
CA ASP A 228 -9.99 -11.43 -7.80
C ASP A 228 -9.71 -11.05 -6.34
N ILE A 229 -8.71 -10.21 -6.08
CA ILE A 229 -8.29 -9.81 -4.73
C ILE A 229 -9.44 -9.24 -3.89
N PRO A 230 -10.30 -8.32 -4.38
CA PRO A 230 -11.43 -7.84 -3.58
C PRO A 230 -12.40 -8.96 -3.17
N GLY A 231 -12.61 -9.95 -4.05
CA GLY A 231 -13.44 -11.12 -3.77
C GLY A 231 -12.82 -12.04 -2.72
N LEU A 232 -11.52 -12.33 -2.82
CA LEU A 232 -10.76 -13.10 -1.83
C LEU A 232 -10.79 -12.43 -0.45
N MET A 233 -10.61 -11.11 -0.42
CA MET A 233 -10.72 -10.31 0.81
C MET A 233 -12.11 -10.42 1.45
N ALA A 234 -13.16 -10.26 0.66
CA ALA A 234 -14.55 -10.32 1.14
C ALA A 234 -14.90 -11.71 1.73
N ARG A 235 -14.31 -12.78 1.22
CA ARG A 235 -14.48 -14.14 1.74
C ARG A 235 -13.54 -14.45 2.92
N GLY A 236 -12.65 -13.53 3.28
CA GLY A 236 -11.67 -13.71 4.35
C GLY A 236 -10.62 -14.77 4.01
N GLU A 237 -10.28 -14.94 2.74
CA GLU A 237 -9.28 -15.89 2.24
C GLU A 237 -7.87 -15.27 2.13
N LEU A 238 -7.72 -13.96 2.34
CA LEU A 238 -6.42 -13.29 2.46
C LEU A 238 -5.97 -13.32 3.91
N MET A 239 -4.77 -13.81 4.14
CA MET A 239 -4.21 -13.96 5.48
C MET A 239 -3.00 -13.04 5.67
N GLY A 240 -2.82 -12.63 6.92
CA GLY A 240 -1.70 -11.78 7.33
C GLY A 240 -1.87 -10.30 7.00
N ALA A 241 -1.45 -9.45 7.95
CA ALA A 241 -1.50 -8.00 7.80
C ALA A 241 -0.64 -7.52 6.62
N GLY A 242 0.55 -8.11 6.42
CA GLY A 242 1.46 -7.75 5.33
C GLY A 242 0.86 -8.02 3.96
N THR A 243 0.21 -9.16 3.76
CA THR A 243 -0.53 -9.49 2.54
C THR A 243 -1.59 -8.43 2.23
N LEU A 244 -2.41 -8.06 3.23
CA LEU A 244 -3.46 -7.06 3.06
C LEU A 244 -2.90 -5.68 2.73
N VAL A 245 -1.87 -5.22 3.46
CA VAL A 245 -1.25 -3.90 3.23
C VAL A 245 -0.65 -3.82 1.83
N ALA A 246 0.11 -4.84 1.41
CA ALA A 246 0.73 -4.87 0.09
C ALA A 246 -0.30 -4.87 -1.05
N LEU A 247 -1.32 -5.74 -0.96
CA LEU A 247 -2.35 -5.84 -1.99
C LEU A 247 -3.23 -4.59 -2.07
N LEU A 248 -3.59 -3.98 -0.93
CA LEU A 248 -4.32 -2.71 -0.90
C LEU A 248 -3.49 -1.57 -1.52
N HIS A 249 -2.18 -1.51 -1.24
CA HIS A 249 -1.29 -0.54 -1.89
C HIS A 249 -1.26 -0.74 -3.41
N VAL A 250 -1.08 -1.98 -3.89
CA VAL A 250 -1.09 -2.29 -5.33
C VAL A 250 -2.39 -1.87 -5.99
N LEU A 251 -3.54 -2.17 -5.38
CA LEU A 251 -4.85 -1.80 -5.93
C LEU A 251 -5.09 -0.29 -5.94
N ALA A 252 -4.69 0.43 -4.88
CA ALA A 252 -4.81 1.88 -4.78
C ALA A 252 -3.95 2.59 -5.83
N SER A 253 -2.69 2.19 -5.98
CA SER A 253 -1.75 2.77 -6.94
C SER A 253 -2.18 2.61 -8.40
N ARG A 254 -3.01 1.61 -8.72
CA ARG A 254 -3.60 1.43 -10.06
C ARG A 254 -4.76 2.37 -10.33
N GLY A 255 -5.53 2.72 -9.30
CA GLY A 255 -6.62 3.68 -9.41
C GLY A 255 -6.13 5.10 -9.70
N GLU A 256 -4.88 5.41 -9.37
CA GLU A 256 -4.27 6.74 -9.50
C GLU A 256 -3.44 6.92 -10.77
N GLY A 257 -3.34 5.91 -11.65
CA GLY A 257 -2.49 5.96 -12.84
C GLY A 257 -1.02 6.19 -12.45
N ALA A 258 -0.32 5.12 -12.11
CA ALA A 258 1.08 5.19 -11.68
C ALA A 258 1.91 6.04 -12.66
N PRO A 259 2.73 7.01 -12.19
CA PRO A 259 3.70 7.66 -13.04
C PRO A 259 4.68 6.59 -13.52
N THR A 260 4.72 6.36 -14.84
CA THR A 260 5.82 5.62 -15.45
C THR A 260 7.11 6.36 -15.10
N ALA A 261 7.92 5.75 -14.23
CA ALA A 261 9.27 6.22 -14.01
C ALA A 261 9.98 6.23 -15.36
N SER A 262 10.16 7.43 -15.91
CA SER A 262 11.07 7.64 -17.03
C SER A 262 12.48 7.55 -16.48
N VAL A 263 13.27 6.67 -17.08
CA VAL A 263 14.72 6.47 -16.95
C VAL A 263 15.48 7.77 -17.16
#